data_d07a8295521f03bf2d392cb921e221de
#
_entry.id   d07a8295521f03bf2d392cb921e221de
#
_cell.length_a   1.000
_cell.length_b   1.000
_cell.length_c   1.000
_cell.angle_alpha   90.00
_cell.angle_beta   90.00
_cell.angle_gamma   90.00
#
_symmetry.space_group_name_H-M   'P 1'
#
loop_
_entity.id
_entity.type
_entity.pdbx_description
1 polymer ?
#
loop_
_entity_poly.entity_id
_entity_poly.type
_entity_poly.pdbx_seq_one_letter_code
_entity_poly.pdbx_strand_id
1 'polypeptide(L)'
;MGEYIGRINVSKDTMLFIVNTVFEKGIKESTTKENILKMIPEIYKKADSIELIKLLPYKTYIALEDLMEYIKTSNDIKKFFYHSEYQDVRYLEEAMIIIMRAKHMEHNYSLNPGVIETLEKLFSKENKEIAKRYGRMEDLTKGLLYTYGVVEFDFLRTKICKYMNEIISEEELHDI
;
A
#
# COMPACT_ATOMS: atom_id res chain seq x y z
N MET A 1 -12.60 -2.45 26.72
CA MET A 1 -13.02 -1.78 25.48
C MET A 1 -13.62 -2.86 24.58
N GLY A 2 -14.95 -2.77 24.27
CA GLY A 2 -15.60 -3.78 23.43
C GLY A 2 -15.05 -3.72 22.01
N GLU A 3 -14.75 -4.88 21.42
CA GLU A 3 -14.39 -4.95 20.00
C GLU A 3 -15.52 -4.36 19.16
N TYR A 4 -15.18 -3.40 18.29
CA TYR A 4 -16.14 -2.83 17.35
C TYR A 4 -16.47 -3.87 16.27
N ILE A 5 -17.66 -4.46 16.38
CA ILE A 5 -18.14 -5.49 15.46
C ILE A 5 -18.77 -4.80 14.24
N GLY A 6 -17.95 -4.29 13.33
CA GLY A 6 -18.36 -3.75 12.04
C GLY A 6 -17.86 -4.61 10.87
N ARG A 7 -18.49 -4.44 9.68
CA ARG A 7 -18.04 -5.13 8.46
C ARG A 7 -16.74 -4.50 7.94
N ILE A 8 -15.73 -5.31 7.67
CA ILE A 8 -14.47 -4.87 7.05
C ILE A 8 -14.78 -4.38 5.64
N ASN A 9 -14.33 -3.16 5.30
CA ASN A 9 -14.60 -2.51 4.01
C ASN A 9 -13.90 -3.19 2.84
N VAL A 10 -12.62 -3.52 2.99
CA VAL A 10 -11.83 -4.15 1.91
C VAL A 10 -12.45 -5.48 1.48
N SER A 11 -12.53 -5.73 0.18
CA SER A 11 -13.07 -6.97 -0.35
C SER A 11 -12.14 -8.15 0.00
N LYS A 12 -12.73 -9.34 0.12
CA LYS A 12 -11.94 -10.55 0.38
C LYS A 12 -11.00 -10.86 -0.79
N ASP A 13 -11.46 -10.62 -2.01
CA ASP A 13 -10.69 -10.87 -3.23
C ASP A 13 -9.48 -9.95 -3.31
N THR A 14 -9.62 -8.67 -2.94
CA THR A 14 -8.50 -7.73 -2.81
C THR A 14 -7.48 -8.21 -1.77
N MET A 15 -7.95 -8.64 -0.59
CA MET A 15 -7.06 -9.14 0.46
C MET A 15 -6.29 -10.39 0.00
N LEU A 16 -6.99 -11.35 -0.64
CA LEU A 16 -6.37 -12.57 -1.17
C LEU A 16 -5.40 -12.27 -2.30
N PHE A 17 -5.75 -11.35 -3.20
CA PHE A 17 -4.86 -10.92 -4.28
C PHE A 17 -3.54 -10.39 -3.72
N ILE A 18 -3.59 -9.45 -2.79
CA ILE A 18 -2.37 -8.87 -2.19
C ILE A 18 -1.55 -9.94 -1.49
N VAL A 19 -2.18 -10.76 -0.65
CA VAL A 19 -1.44 -11.76 0.15
C VAL A 19 -0.85 -12.87 -0.72
N ASN A 20 -1.55 -13.30 -1.77
CA ASN A 20 -1.11 -14.40 -2.62
C ASN A 20 -0.21 -13.94 -3.77
N THR A 21 -0.45 -12.75 -4.34
CA THR A 21 0.30 -12.24 -5.50
C THR A 21 1.53 -11.45 -5.06
N VAL A 22 1.36 -10.52 -4.10
CA VAL A 22 2.48 -9.68 -3.66
C VAL A 22 3.38 -10.42 -2.67
N PHE A 23 2.77 -11.14 -1.71
CA PHE A 23 3.51 -11.84 -0.66
C PHE A 23 3.65 -13.35 -0.87
N GLU A 24 3.15 -13.90 -1.95
CA GLU A 24 3.27 -15.32 -2.36
C GLU A 24 2.91 -16.34 -1.26
N LYS A 25 1.89 -16.05 -0.43
CA LYS A 25 1.59 -16.88 0.76
C LYS A 25 0.68 -18.07 0.49
N GLY A 26 0.03 -18.17 -0.69
CA GLY A 26 -0.81 -19.31 -1.05
C GLY A 26 -2.02 -19.51 -0.11
N ILE A 27 -2.62 -18.45 0.39
CA ILE A 27 -3.77 -18.50 1.29
C ILE A 27 -5.00 -18.99 0.51
N LYS A 28 -5.72 -19.96 1.09
CA LYS A 28 -6.92 -20.54 0.48
C LYS A 28 -8.08 -19.55 0.43
N GLU A 29 -8.86 -19.61 -0.65
CA GLU A 29 -10.07 -18.80 -0.81
C GLU A 29 -11.11 -19.00 0.30
N SER A 30 -11.11 -20.15 0.97
CA SER A 30 -12.02 -20.43 2.11
C SER A 30 -11.68 -19.64 3.37
N THR A 31 -10.50 -18.97 3.43
CA THR A 31 -10.07 -18.20 4.61
C THR A 31 -10.94 -16.96 4.79
N THR A 32 -11.36 -16.68 6.01
CA THR A 32 -12.19 -15.50 6.31
C THR A 32 -11.36 -14.23 6.35
N LYS A 33 -11.98 -13.05 6.09
CA LYS A 33 -11.32 -11.74 6.17
C LYS A 33 -10.60 -11.52 7.52
N GLU A 34 -11.25 -11.87 8.62
CA GLU A 34 -10.67 -11.74 9.97
C GLU A 34 -9.41 -12.60 10.13
N ASN A 35 -9.41 -13.81 9.57
CA ASN A 35 -8.24 -14.68 9.64
C ASN A 35 -7.10 -14.15 8.76
N ILE A 36 -7.40 -13.58 7.59
CA ILE A 36 -6.40 -12.93 6.76
C ILE A 36 -5.79 -11.76 7.53
N LEU A 37 -6.60 -10.86 8.12
CA LEU A 37 -6.08 -9.73 8.91
C LEU A 37 -5.16 -10.15 10.05
N LYS A 38 -5.46 -11.27 10.72
CA LYS A 38 -4.59 -11.80 11.79
C LYS A 38 -3.23 -12.28 11.30
N MET A 39 -3.13 -12.66 10.03
CA MET A 39 -1.88 -13.12 9.43
C MET A 39 -0.99 -11.96 8.95
N ILE A 40 -1.58 -10.79 8.68
CA ILE A 40 -0.89 -9.65 8.10
C ILE A 40 0.34 -9.20 8.89
N PRO A 41 0.33 -9.06 10.22
CA PRO A 41 1.52 -8.66 10.97
C PRO A 41 2.73 -9.56 10.72
N GLU A 42 2.51 -10.88 10.68
CA GLU A 42 3.60 -11.83 10.41
C GLU A 42 4.08 -11.82 8.96
N ILE A 43 3.17 -11.54 8.02
CA ILE A 43 3.51 -11.38 6.60
C ILE A 43 4.40 -10.15 6.44
N TYR A 44 3.97 -9.01 6.96
CA TYR A 44 4.72 -7.75 6.90
C TYR A 44 6.08 -7.83 7.61
N LYS A 45 6.15 -8.54 8.73
CA LYS A 45 7.39 -8.76 9.46
C LYS A 45 8.44 -9.51 8.65
N LYS A 46 8.00 -10.44 7.78
CA LYS A 46 8.86 -11.26 6.93
C LYS A 46 9.15 -10.64 5.57
N ALA A 47 8.30 -9.72 5.11
CA ALA A 47 8.50 -9.03 3.85
C ALA A 47 9.70 -8.10 3.93
N ASP A 48 10.40 -7.96 2.84
CA ASP A 48 11.47 -7.02 2.73
C ASP A 48 10.94 -5.58 2.49
N SER A 49 11.79 -4.58 2.64
CA SER A 49 11.36 -3.19 2.54
C SER A 49 10.98 -2.81 1.11
N ILE A 50 11.60 -3.41 0.11
CA ILE A 50 11.34 -3.13 -1.31
C ILE A 50 9.97 -3.69 -1.70
N GLU A 51 9.64 -4.92 -1.28
CA GLU A 51 8.30 -5.50 -1.49
C GLU A 51 7.21 -4.62 -0.89
N LEU A 52 7.43 -4.09 0.32
CA LEU A 52 6.48 -3.19 0.96
C LEU A 52 6.35 -1.83 0.24
N ILE A 53 7.47 -1.29 -0.26
CA ILE A 53 7.46 -0.03 -1.03
C ILE A 53 6.71 -0.20 -2.35
N LYS A 54 6.89 -1.30 -3.06
CA LYS A 54 6.15 -1.62 -4.29
C LYS A 54 4.64 -1.72 -4.08
N LEU A 55 4.21 -2.15 -2.90
CA LEU A 55 2.80 -2.22 -2.54
C LEU A 55 2.14 -0.85 -2.37
N LEU A 56 2.92 0.18 -2.08
CA LEU A 56 2.43 1.52 -1.75
C LEU A 56 2.85 2.53 -2.82
N PRO A 57 1.91 3.17 -3.53
CA PRO A 57 2.21 4.35 -4.35
C PRO A 57 2.96 5.40 -3.54
N TYR A 58 3.84 6.18 -4.17
CA TYR A 58 4.70 7.13 -3.45
C TYR A 58 3.94 8.12 -2.56
N LYS A 59 2.78 8.61 -3.02
CA LYS A 59 1.92 9.48 -2.22
C LYS A 59 1.43 8.79 -0.94
N THR A 60 1.06 7.52 -1.05
CA THR A 60 0.64 6.70 0.09
C THR A 60 1.80 6.43 1.04
N TYR A 61 3.01 6.24 0.52
CA TYR A 61 4.22 6.14 1.34
C TYR A 61 4.43 7.40 2.19
N ILE A 62 4.26 8.60 1.61
CA ILE A 62 4.35 9.86 2.34
C ILE A 62 3.23 9.98 3.38
N ALA A 63 1.98 9.67 3.00
CA ALA A 63 0.85 9.70 3.93
C ALA A 63 1.05 8.72 5.11
N LEU A 64 1.70 7.58 4.86
CA LEU A 64 2.05 6.63 5.92
C LEU A 64 3.17 7.17 6.81
N GLU A 65 4.19 7.85 6.28
CA GLU A 65 5.23 8.52 7.06
C GLU A 65 4.61 9.55 8.00
N ASP A 66 3.71 10.40 7.48
CA ASP A 66 2.97 11.40 8.25
C ASP A 66 2.07 10.74 9.33
N LEU A 67 1.39 9.65 8.98
CA LEU A 67 0.60 8.86 9.94
C LEU A 67 1.47 8.32 11.07
N MET A 68 2.62 7.76 10.74
CA MET A 68 3.56 7.22 11.74
C MET A 68 4.09 8.31 12.69
N GLU A 69 4.31 9.52 12.20
CA GLU A 69 4.68 10.67 13.04
C GLU A 69 3.49 11.13 13.90
N TYR A 70 2.29 11.18 13.31
CA TYR A 70 1.08 11.60 14.02
C TYR A 70 0.74 10.68 15.20
N ILE A 71 0.82 9.36 15.04
CA ILE A 71 0.48 8.41 16.11
C ILE A 71 1.47 8.45 17.29
N LYS A 72 2.69 8.96 17.10
CA LYS A 72 3.65 9.20 18.19
C LYS A 72 3.21 10.36 19.09
N THR A 73 2.44 11.29 18.57
CA THR A 73 1.99 12.51 19.26
C THR A 73 0.50 12.54 19.61
N SER A 74 -0.31 11.71 18.98
CA SER A 74 -1.76 11.70 19.12
C SER A 74 -2.33 10.28 19.12
N ASN A 75 -3.35 10.06 19.95
CA ASN A 75 -4.09 8.80 19.98
C ASN A 75 -5.38 8.83 19.12
N ASP A 76 -5.68 9.95 18.46
CA ASP A 76 -6.93 10.13 17.70
C ASP A 76 -6.72 9.96 16.20
N ILE A 77 -6.58 8.70 15.76
CA ILE A 77 -6.40 8.34 14.36
C ILE A 77 -7.53 8.88 13.46
N LYS A 78 -8.74 9.06 13.99
CA LYS A 78 -9.87 9.57 13.20
C LYS A 78 -9.60 10.97 12.66
N LYS A 79 -8.97 11.84 13.43
CA LYS A 79 -8.62 13.20 12.97
C LYS A 79 -7.63 13.19 11.83
N PHE A 80 -6.66 12.26 11.84
CA PHE A 80 -5.72 12.12 10.74
C PHE A 80 -6.45 11.84 9.42
N PHE A 81 -7.38 10.89 9.41
CA PHE A 81 -8.10 10.50 8.18
C PHE A 81 -9.08 11.56 7.66
N TYR A 82 -9.58 12.46 8.49
CA TYR A 82 -10.42 13.59 8.03
C TYR A 82 -9.63 14.62 7.20
N HIS A 83 -8.31 14.67 7.35
CA HIS A 83 -7.43 15.61 6.65
C HIS A 83 -6.63 14.96 5.50
N SER A 84 -6.65 13.64 5.39
CA SER A 84 -5.95 12.90 4.35
C SER A 84 -6.79 12.78 3.08
N GLU A 85 -6.14 12.73 1.91
CA GLU A 85 -6.83 12.45 0.66
C GLU A 85 -7.47 11.05 0.69
N TYR A 86 -8.69 10.94 0.17
CA TYR A 86 -9.43 9.67 0.19
C TYR A 86 -8.68 8.50 -0.48
N GLN A 87 -7.94 8.80 -1.55
CA GLN A 87 -7.17 7.77 -2.26
C GLN A 87 -6.05 7.17 -1.41
N ASP A 88 -5.34 8.01 -0.65
CA ASP A 88 -4.24 7.55 0.23
C ASP A 88 -4.77 6.63 1.33
N VAL A 89 -5.91 6.99 1.92
CA VAL A 89 -6.60 6.14 2.90
C VAL A 89 -6.99 4.79 2.28
N ARG A 90 -7.51 4.79 1.06
CA ARG A 90 -7.90 3.57 0.35
C ARG A 90 -6.73 2.62 0.11
N TYR A 91 -5.59 3.12 -0.33
CA TYR A 91 -4.39 2.29 -0.53
C TYR A 91 -3.89 1.67 0.79
N LEU A 92 -3.91 2.44 1.89
CA LEU A 92 -3.57 1.93 3.22
C LEU A 92 -4.55 0.85 3.70
N GLU A 93 -5.83 0.95 3.35
CA GLU A 93 -6.83 -0.08 3.61
C GLU A 93 -6.58 -1.34 2.77
N GLU A 94 -6.37 -1.19 1.46
CA GLU A 94 -6.09 -2.29 0.54
C GLU A 94 -4.83 -3.02 0.97
N ALA A 95 -3.79 -2.30 1.39
CA ALA A 95 -2.59 -2.88 1.99
C ALA A 95 -2.82 -3.46 3.41
N MET A 96 -4.03 -3.38 3.96
CA MET A 96 -4.38 -3.90 5.29
C MET A 96 -3.55 -3.29 6.46
N ILE A 97 -2.98 -2.13 6.25
CA ILE A 97 -2.26 -1.34 7.26
C ILE A 97 -3.27 -0.69 8.20
N ILE A 98 -4.34 -0.15 7.63
CA ILE A 98 -5.50 0.34 8.36
C ILE A 98 -6.70 -0.57 8.12
N ILE A 99 -7.57 -0.66 9.09
CA ILE A 99 -8.81 -1.43 9.03
C ILE A 99 -9.97 -0.47 9.19
N MET A 100 -10.75 -0.29 8.14
CA MET A 100 -12.03 0.40 8.25
C MET A 100 -13.15 -0.61 8.49
N ARG A 101 -13.93 -0.38 9.55
CA ARG A 101 -15.13 -1.15 9.86
C ARG A 101 -16.35 -0.23 9.77
N ALA A 102 -17.30 -0.61 8.94
CA ALA A 102 -18.56 0.11 8.76
C ALA A 102 -19.70 -0.60 9.48
N LYS A 103 -20.49 0.18 10.28
CA LYS A 103 -21.73 -0.28 10.90
C LYS A 103 -22.72 0.90 10.97
N HIS A 104 -23.91 0.74 10.38
CA HIS A 104 -24.99 1.74 10.44
C HIS A 104 -24.56 3.18 10.09
N MET A 105 -23.90 3.39 8.96
CA MET A 105 -23.35 4.68 8.51
C MET A 105 -22.18 5.24 9.35
N GLU A 106 -21.75 4.55 10.39
CA GLU A 106 -20.55 4.90 11.12
C GLU A 106 -19.33 4.17 10.55
N HIS A 107 -18.26 4.93 10.31
CA HIS A 107 -16.96 4.41 9.89
C HIS A 107 -15.98 4.49 11.06
N ASN A 108 -15.35 3.37 11.36
CA ASN A 108 -14.35 3.32 12.41
C ASN A 108 -13.02 2.83 11.81
N TYR A 109 -11.99 3.66 11.95
CA TYR A 109 -10.65 3.35 11.49
C TYR A 109 -9.79 2.88 12.67
N SER A 110 -9.00 1.86 12.43
CA SER A 110 -8.00 1.37 13.37
C SER A 110 -6.76 0.92 12.60
N LEU A 111 -5.62 0.99 13.25
CA LEU A 111 -4.39 0.38 12.72
C LEU A 111 -4.46 -1.13 12.90
N ASN A 112 -3.88 -1.87 11.97
CA ASN A 112 -3.73 -3.32 12.16
C ASN A 112 -2.64 -3.55 13.24
N PRO A 113 -2.99 -4.16 14.37
CA PRO A 113 -2.03 -4.39 15.44
C PRO A 113 -0.81 -5.19 14.95
N GLY A 114 0.40 -4.77 15.36
CA GLY A 114 1.65 -5.43 15.00
C GLY A 114 2.22 -5.07 13.61
N VAL A 115 1.44 -4.41 12.74
CA VAL A 115 1.96 -3.92 11.45
C VAL A 115 2.83 -2.68 11.64
N ILE A 116 2.47 -1.82 12.58
CA ILE A 116 3.13 -0.52 12.81
C ILE A 116 4.62 -0.69 13.10
N GLU A 117 4.98 -1.59 14.03
CA GLU A 117 6.39 -1.85 14.38
C GLU A 117 7.22 -2.31 13.17
N THR A 118 6.56 -3.02 12.26
CA THR A 118 7.19 -3.51 11.02
C THR A 118 7.39 -2.39 10.01
N LEU A 119 6.45 -1.44 9.95
CA LEU A 119 6.50 -0.34 9.00
C LEU A 119 7.60 0.68 9.32
N GLU A 120 8.07 0.76 10.55
CA GLU A 120 9.18 1.68 10.92
C GLU A 120 10.44 1.45 10.07
N LYS A 121 10.69 0.21 9.64
CA LYS A 121 11.82 -0.11 8.76
C LYS A 121 11.74 0.53 7.37
N LEU A 122 10.53 0.95 6.93
CA LEU A 122 10.34 1.60 5.62
C LEU A 122 10.93 3.00 5.54
N PHE A 123 11.07 3.69 6.69
CA PHE A 123 11.39 5.12 6.72
C PHE A 123 12.89 5.44 6.79
N SER A 124 13.74 4.56 6.25
CA SER A 124 15.14 4.90 6.03
C SER A 124 15.28 5.90 4.87
N LYS A 125 16.38 6.68 4.86
CA LYS A 125 16.67 7.59 3.76
C LYS A 125 16.77 6.86 2.42
N GLU A 126 17.36 5.67 2.41
CA GLU A 126 17.52 4.83 1.22
C GLU A 126 16.15 4.37 0.70
N ASN A 127 15.29 3.86 1.56
CA ASN A 127 13.95 3.41 1.20
C ASN A 127 13.08 4.56 0.67
N LYS A 128 13.24 5.77 1.20
CA LYS A 128 12.54 6.97 0.70
C LYS A 128 12.95 7.32 -0.73
N GLU A 129 14.23 7.23 -1.06
CA GLU A 129 14.69 7.43 -2.45
C GLU A 129 14.18 6.32 -3.39
N ILE A 130 14.14 5.07 -2.93
CA ILE A 130 13.53 3.96 -3.68
C ILE A 130 12.04 4.23 -3.93
N ALA A 131 11.27 4.55 -2.90
CA ALA A 131 9.85 4.88 -3.03
C ALA A 131 9.60 6.03 -4.01
N LYS A 132 10.41 7.08 -3.93
CA LYS A 132 10.35 8.24 -4.84
C LYS A 132 10.67 7.85 -6.29
N ARG A 133 11.64 6.96 -6.48
CA ARG A 133 11.99 6.46 -7.81
C ARG A 133 10.84 5.65 -8.42
N TYR A 134 10.23 4.72 -7.68
CA TYR A 134 9.05 3.97 -8.11
C TYR A 134 7.87 4.91 -8.39
N GLY A 135 7.60 5.88 -7.53
CA GLY A 135 6.55 6.88 -7.76
C GLY A 135 6.75 7.68 -9.05
N ARG A 136 8.00 8.05 -9.37
CA ARG A 136 8.31 8.72 -10.65
C ARG A 136 8.07 7.82 -11.85
N MET A 137 8.41 6.54 -11.76
CA MET A 137 8.13 5.56 -12.83
C MET A 137 6.63 5.39 -13.03
N GLU A 138 5.86 5.29 -11.95
CA GLU A 138 4.41 5.20 -11.97
C GLU A 138 3.76 6.43 -12.64
N ASP A 139 4.17 7.64 -12.26
CA ASP A 139 3.68 8.90 -12.85
C ASP A 139 4.01 9.00 -14.34
N LEU A 140 5.21 8.59 -14.75
CA LEU A 140 5.60 8.55 -16.17
C LEU A 140 4.77 7.53 -16.94
N THR A 141 4.55 6.34 -16.38
CA THR A 141 3.71 5.29 -16.97
C THR A 141 2.29 5.80 -17.18
N LYS A 142 1.68 6.38 -16.15
CA LYS A 142 0.33 6.97 -16.23
C LYS A 142 0.27 8.11 -17.25
N GLY A 143 1.25 9.00 -17.27
CA GLY A 143 1.32 10.10 -18.22
C GLY A 143 1.44 9.64 -19.67
N LEU A 144 2.26 8.61 -19.95
CA LEU A 144 2.41 8.02 -21.27
C LEU A 144 1.12 7.31 -21.73
N LEU A 145 0.50 6.51 -20.85
CA LEU A 145 -0.76 5.84 -21.15
C LEU A 145 -1.90 6.85 -21.36
N TYR A 146 -1.95 7.92 -20.58
CA TYR A 146 -2.92 9.00 -20.79
C TYR A 146 -2.74 9.68 -22.16
N THR A 147 -1.50 9.88 -22.59
CA THR A 147 -1.17 10.60 -23.83
C THR A 147 -1.40 9.74 -25.07
N TYR A 148 -1.00 8.49 -25.03
CA TYR A 148 -0.99 7.58 -26.20
C TYR A 148 -2.11 6.54 -26.20
N GLY A 149 -2.83 6.40 -25.09
CA GLY A 149 -3.83 5.33 -24.90
C GLY A 149 -3.17 3.97 -24.67
N VAL A 150 -3.26 3.09 -25.65
CA VAL A 150 -2.59 1.78 -25.62
C VAL A 150 -1.21 1.90 -26.24
N VAL A 151 -0.19 1.41 -25.57
CA VAL A 151 1.20 1.41 -26.05
C VAL A 151 1.82 0.02 -25.92
N GLU A 152 2.76 -0.30 -26.80
CA GLU A 152 3.57 -1.49 -26.67
C GLU A 152 4.52 -1.35 -25.47
N PHE A 153 4.76 -2.47 -24.77
CA PHE A 153 5.57 -2.50 -23.56
C PHE A 153 7.00 -1.98 -23.80
N ASP A 154 7.64 -2.42 -24.88
CA ASP A 154 8.99 -1.96 -25.24
C ASP A 154 9.07 -0.46 -25.53
N PHE A 155 8.03 0.12 -26.17
CA PHE A 155 7.93 1.55 -26.34
C PHE A 155 7.83 2.27 -25.00
N LEU A 156 6.97 1.79 -24.10
CA LEU A 156 6.80 2.32 -22.75
C LEU A 156 8.13 2.31 -22.00
N ARG A 157 8.79 1.15 -21.93
CA ARG A 157 10.08 0.96 -21.28
C ARG A 157 11.14 1.91 -21.83
N THR A 158 11.27 2.00 -23.16
CA THR A 158 12.24 2.90 -23.82
C THR A 158 12.01 4.35 -23.44
N LYS A 159 10.75 4.79 -23.38
CA LYS A 159 10.41 6.16 -22.98
C LYS A 159 10.73 6.42 -21.51
N ILE A 160 10.36 5.49 -20.63
CA ILE A 160 10.63 5.63 -19.20
C ILE A 160 12.14 5.65 -18.94
N CYS A 161 12.92 4.73 -19.51
CA CYS A 161 14.38 4.74 -19.40
C CYS A 161 14.96 6.09 -19.82
N LYS A 162 14.48 6.65 -20.94
CA LYS A 162 14.92 7.97 -21.45
C LYS A 162 14.58 9.09 -20.46
N TYR A 163 13.36 9.14 -19.91
CA TYR A 163 12.94 10.21 -19.00
C TYR A 163 13.57 10.10 -17.60
N MET A 164 13.83 8.87 -17.16
CA MET A 164 14.52 8.61 -15.91
C MET A 164 16.05 8.79 -16.04
N ASN A 165 16.58 8.73 -17.26
CA ASN A 165 18.01 8.69 -17.57
C ASN A 165 18.72 7.51 -16.90
N GLU A 166 18.07 6.35 -16.88
CA GLU A 166 18.58 5.09 -16.32
C GLU A 166 18.06 3.89 -17.10
N ILE A 167 18.72 2.73 -16.93
CA ILE A 167 18.27 1.46 -17.52
C ILE A 167 17.31 0.79 -16.52
N ILE A 168 16.10 0.54 -16.99
CA ILE A 168 15.04 -0.14 -16.21
C ILE A 168 14.79 -1.50 -16.85
N SER A 169 14.84 -2.55 -16.05
CA SER A 169 14.57 -3.91 -16.52
C SER A 169 13.08 -4.10 -16.84
N GLU A 170 12.75 -5.15 -17.60
CA GLU A 170 11.37 -5.51 -17.88
C GLU A 170 10.63 -5.89 -16.60
N GLU A 171 11.28 -6.72 -15.77
CA GLU A 171 10.75 -7.16 -14.49
C GLU A 171 10.41 -5.98 -13.57
N GLU A 172 11.32 -5.02 -13.46
CA GLU A 172 11.11 -3.83 -12.63
C GLU A 172 9.96 -2.95 -13.12
N LEU A 173 9.72 -2.87 -14.44
CA LEU A 173 8.60 -2.11 -14.99
C LEU A 173 7.28 -2.88 -14.90
N HIS A 174 7.30 -4.22 -14.86
CA HIS A 174 6.10 -5.03 -14.63
C HIS A 174 5.57 -4.93 -13.19
N ASP A 175 6.40 -4.52 -12.24
CA ASP A 175 6.04 -4.35 -10.83
C ASP A 175 5.30 -3.01 -10.54
N ILE A 176 5.12 -2.15 -11.57
CA ILE A 176 4.44 -0.85 -11.48
C ILE A 176 3.06 -0.90 -12.13
#